data_6e929115b5aa4ce10701016e5008ac96
#
_entry.id   6e929115b5aa4ce10701016e5008ac96
#
_cell.length_a   1.000
_cell.length_b   1.000
_cell.length_c   1.000
_cell.angle_alpha   90.00
_cell.angle_beta   90.00
_cell.angle_gamma   90.00
#
_symmetry.space_group_name_H-M   'P 1'
#
loop_
_entity.id
_entity.type
_entity.pdbx_description
1 polymer ?
#
loop_
_entity_poly.entity_id
_entity_poly.type
_entity_poly.pdbx_seq_one_letter_code
_entity_poly.pdbx_strand_id
1 'polypeptide(L)'
;MRPPNAGDSEMKKMLALDIETGNFSHEIGGWGQSHMFEPTVVATWDGDKGIVYANESVSKYLPENTEVKPLHPKVIGEDLAKHVSEGGMVLGHNLKNFDLPIIRDALDCWTAGDIMAKSEEQVFDTSALLRSIVGHAVPL
;
A
#
# COMPACT_ATOMS: atom_id res chain seq x y z
N MET A 1 7.08 -23.28 -31.35
CA MET A 1 7.07 -21.93 -30.79
C MET A 1 6.93 -22.05 -29.28
N ARG A 2 7.85 -21.46 -28.58
CA ARG A 2 7.75 -21.38 -27.14
C ARG A 2 6.53 -20.52 -26.78
N PRO A 3 5.62 -20.99 -25.93
CA PRO A 3 4.58 -20.10 -25.42
C PRO A 3 5.23 -18.88 -24.76
N PRO A 4 4.57 -17.73 -24.71
CA PRO A 4 5.07 -16.60 -23.97
C PRO A 4 5.59 -17.13 -22.64
N ASN A 5 6.78 -16.74 -22.25
CA ASN A 5 7.38 -17.31 -21.07
C ASN A 5 6.46 -17.05 -19.87
N ALA A 6 5.77 -18.08 -19.47
CA ALA A 6 4.84 -17.99 -18.34
C ALA A 6 5.52 -17.40 -17.11
N GLY A 7 6.80 -17.73 -16.86
CA GLY A 7 7.57 -17.17 -15.77
C GLY A 7 7.77 -15.67 -15.89
N ASP A 8 8.11 -15.18 -17.09
CA ASP A 8 8.36 -13.75 -17.29
C ASP A 8 7.08 -12.93 -17.34
N SER A 9 6.03 -13.46 -17.98
CA SER A 9 4.76 -12.73 -18.15
C SER A 9 3.85 -12.80 -16.92
N GLU A 10 3.97 -13.84 -16.12
CA GLU A 10 3.08 -14.10 -14.98
C GLU A 10 3.66 -13.66 -13.64
N MET A 11 4.98 -13.58 -13.53
CA MET A 11 5.64 -13.15 -12.31
C MET A 11 5.65 -11.63 -12.22
N LYS A 12 4.51 -11.09 -11.80
CA LYS A 12 4.42 -9.68 -11.49
C LYS A 12 5.23 -9.38 -10.23
N LYS A 13 5.95 -8.28 -10.25
CA LYS A 13 6.58 -7.79 -9.03
C LYS A 13 5.50 -7.38 -8.06
N MET A 14 5.59 -7.84 -6.83
CA MET A 14 4.65 -7.49 -5.77
C MET A 14 5.26 -6.44 -4.86
N LEU A 15 4.45 -5.46 -4.51
CA LEU A 15 4.80 -4.45 -3.53
C LEU A 15 3.77 -4.52 -2.41
N ALA A 16 4.18 -5.02 -1.26
CA ALA A 16 3.34 -4.99 -0.07
C ALA A 16 3.33 -3.57 0.48
N LEU A 17 2.16 -3.10 0.90
CA LEU A 17 1.98 -1.76 1.44
C LEU A 17 1.16 -1.82 2.71
N ASP A 18 1.59 -1.08 3.71
CA ASP A 18 0.90 -0.91 4.97
C ASP A 18 1.12 0.50 5.52
N ILE A 19 0.19 0.99 6.32
CA ILE A 19 0.30 2.29 6.96
C ILE A 19 0.07 2.19 8.46
N GLU A 20 0.60 3.16 9.19
CA GLU A 20 0.29 3.39 10.59
C GLU A 20 -0.28 4.80 10.76
N THR A 21 -1.24 4.94 11.65
CA THR A 21 -1.88 6.22 11.95
C THR A 21 -1.70 6.59 13.41
N GLY A 22 -1.57 7.89 13.68
CA GLY A 22 -1.43 8.41 15.04
C GLY A 22 -2.75 8.56 15.79
N ASN A 23 -3.87 8.37 15.11
CA ASN A 23 -5.20 8.43 15.71
C ASN A 23 -6.03 7.21 15.35
N PHE A 24 -7.13 7.00 16.08
CA PHE A 24 -8.02 5.86 15.88
C PHE A 24 -9.33 6.29 15.23
N SER A 25 -10.01 5.35 14.58
CA SER A 25 -11.28 5.61 13.90
C SER A 25 -12.34 6.22 14.82
N HIS A 26 -12.42 5.77 16.07
CA HIS A 26 -13.39 6.29 17.03
C HIS A 26 -13.12 7.73 17.45
N GLU A 27 -11.90 8.23 17.28
CA GLU A 27 -11.54 9.62 17.62
C GLU A 27 -11.98 10.61 16.55
N ILE A 28 -12.22 10.13 15.33
CA ILE A 28 -12.50 10.98 14.17
C ILE A 28 -13.89 10.76 13.55
N GLY A 29 -14.74 9.98 14.19
CA GLY A 29 -16.10 9.75 13.71
C GLY A 29 -16.30 8.51 12.85
N GLY A 30 -15.32 7.62 12.80
CA GLY A 30 -15.45 6.31 12.14
C GLY A 30 -14.51 6.11 10.95
N TRP A 31 -14.58 4.91 10.39
CA TRP A 31 -13.71 4.45 9.32
C TRP A 31 -13.91 5.18 7.98
N GLY A 32 -15.08 5.79 7.78
CA GLY A 32 -15.37 6.55 6.57
C GLY A 32 -14.70 7.93 6.50
N GLN A 33 -14.01 8.33 7.55
CA GLN A 33 -13.36 9.64 7.66
C GLN A 33 -11.87 9.54 7.28
N SER A 34 -11.57 8.99 6.09
CA SER A 34 -10.19 8.77 5.64
C SER A 34 -9.31 10.02 5.66
N HIS A 35 -9.89 11.19 5.37
CA HIS A 35 -9.17 12.47 5.35
C HIS A 35 -8.78 12.97 6.76
N MET A 36 -9.38 12.44 7.81
CA MET A 36 -9.12 12.84 9.19
C MET A 36 -8.11 11.96 9.91
N PHE A 37 -7.71 10.85 9.31
CA PHE A 37 -6.61 10.06 9.85
C PHE A 37 -5.28 10.82 9.73
N GLU A 38 -4.37 10.53 10.66
CA GLU A 38 -3.03 11.11 10.68
C GLU A 38 -2.02 10.02 10.38
N PRO A 39 -1.74 9.74 9.10
CA PRO A 39 -0.73 8.74 8.78
C PRO A 39 0.63 9.19 9.28
N THR A 40 1.30 8.33 10.01
CA THR A 40 2.63 8.58 10.59
C THR A 40 3.72 7.85 9.84
N VAL A 41 3.39 6.71 9.28
CA VAL A 41 4.30 5.88 8.49
C VAL A 41 3.53 5.24 7.35
N VAL A 42 4.13 5.26 6.18
CA VAL A 42 3.76 4.37 5.07
C VAL A 42 4.96 3.46 4.84
N ALA A 43 4.75 2.18 4.73
CA ALA A 43 5.82 1.22 4.51
C ALA A 43 5.52 0.35 3.29
N THR A 44 6.55 0.06 2.52
CA THR A 44 6.46 -0.86 1.38
C THR A 44 7.58 -1.89 1.43
N TRP A 45 7.30 -3.06 0.88
CA TRP A 45 8.25 -4.16 0.77
C TRP A 45 8.05 -4.87 -0.57
N ASP A 46 9.14 -4.98 -1.35
CA ASP A 46 9.07 -5.59 -2.69
C ASP A 46 9.58 -7.04 -2.75
N GLY A 47 9.87 -7.63 -1.61
CA GLY A 47 10.46 -8.96 -1.50
C GLY A 47 11.98 -8.93 -1.28
N ASP A 48 12.61 -7.81 -1.53
CA ASP A 48 14.05 -7.61 -1.38
C ASP A 48 14.36 -6.33 -0.61
N LYS A 49 13.68 -5.23 -0.95
CA LYS A 49 13.90 -3.91 -0.34
C LYS A 49 12.64 -3.39 0.31
N GLY A 50 12.83 -2.71 1.43
CA GLY A 50 11.79 -1.98 2.12
C GLY A 50 12.00 -0.48 2.03
N ILE A 51 10.91 0.26 2.00
CA ILE A 51 10.93 1.72 2.11
C ILE A 51 9.98 2.11 3.24
N VAL A 52 10.48 2.95 4.13
CA VAL A 52 9.68 3.54 5.20
C VAL A 52 9.58 5.03 4.91
N TYR A 53 8.38 5.49 4.60
CA TYR A 53 8.09 6.91 4.43
C TYR A 53 7.67 7.46 5.78
N ALA A 54 8.49 8.32 6.35
CA ALA A 54 8.25 8.90 7.67
C ALA A 54 8.90 10.28 7.78
N ASN A 55 8.35 11.13 8.65
CA ASN A 55 8.86 12.48 8.88
C ASN A 55 9.97 12.51 9.95
N GLU A 56 10.07 11.45 10.75
CA GLU A 56 11.04 11.36 11.84
C GLU A 56 12.15 10.37 11.50
N SER A 57 13.31 10.57 12.11
CA SER A 57 14.41 9.64 11.94
C SER A 57 14.14 8.34 12.69
N VAL A 58 13.98 7.27 11.93
CA VAL A 58 13.77 5.90 12.47
C VAL A 58 14.88 4.95 12.04
N SER A 59 15.90 5.50 11.39
CA SER A 59 16.92 4.70 10.68
C SER A 59 17.66 3.69 11.58
N LYS A 60 17.88 4.03 12.85
CA LYS A 60 18.64 3.14 13.76
C LYS A 60 17.92 1.84 14.14
N TYR A 61 16.64 1.74 13.84
CA TYR A 61 15.83 0.57 14.19
C TYR A 61 15.39 -0.24 12.96
N LEU A 62 15.86 0.14 11.79
CA LEU A 62 15.41 -0.50 10.55
C LEU A 62 16.24 -1.74 10.24
N PRO A 63 15.59 -2.77 9.66
CA PRO A 63 16.32 -3.92 9.14
C PRO A 63 17.24 -3.52 7.99
N GLU A 64 18.16 -4.42 7.64
CA GLU A 64 18.94 -4.29 6.42
C GLU A 64 18.00 -4.21 5.21
N ASN A 65 18.48 -3.62 4.13
CA ASN A 65 17.72 -3.43 2.90
C ASN A 65 16.48 -2.53 3.07
N THR A 66 16.48 -1.66 4.06
CA THR A 66 15.39 -0.71 4.28
C THR A 66 15.93 0.72 4.17
N GLU A 67 15.21 1.53 3.40
CA GLU A 67 15.50 2.93 3.14
C GLU A 67 14.42 3.81 3.76
N VAL A 68 14.79 4.98 4.27
CA VAL A 68 13.83 5.98 4.76
C VAL A 68 13.66 7.07 3.71
N LYS A 69 12.42 7.40 3.39
CA LYS A 69 12.08 8.53 2.51
C LYS A 69 11.10 9.45 3.22
N PRO A 70 10.96 10.71 2.79
CA PRO A 70 9.97 11.62 3.37
C PRO A 70 8.54 11.09 3.23
N LEU A 71 7.74 11.31 4.26
CA LEU A 71 6.29 11.06 4.21
C LEU A 71 5.64 12.21 3.44
N HIS A 72 5.73 12.15 2.14
CA HIS A 72 5.28 13.20 1.24
C HIS A 72 4.52 12.61 0.05
N PRO A 73 3.36 13.19 -0.31
CA PRO A 73 2.51 12.62 -1.37
C PRO A 73 3.22 12.47 -2.71
N LYS A 74 4.08 13.41 -3.07
CA LYS A 74 4.82 13.35 -4.32
C LYS A 74 5.80 12.18 -4.34
N VAL A 75 6.54 11.98 -3.26
CA VAL A 75 7.53 10.89 -3.15
C VAL A 75 6.83 9.53 -3.20
N ILE A 76 5.79 9.36 -2.38
CA ILE A 76 4.99 8.13 -2.35
C ILE A 76 4.34 7.89 -3.71
N GLY A 77 3.72 8.92 -4.26
CA GLY A 77 3.02 8.84 -5.54
C GLY A 77 3.93 8.45 -6.69
N GLU A 78 5.11 9.03 -6.79
CA GLU A 78 6.08 8.69 -7.84
C GLU A 78 6.54 7.24 -7.73
N ASP A 79 6.83 6.77 -6.53
CA ASP A 79 7.29 5.39 -6.31
C ASP A 79 6.18 4.38 -6.64
N LEU A 80 4.95 4.64 -6.21
CA LEU A 80 3.80 3.78 -6.51
C LEU A 80 3.47 3.78 -8.00
N ALA A 81 3.46 4.95 -8.63
CA ALA A 81 3.18 5.08 -10.05
C ALA A 81 4.21 4.33 -10.90
N LYS A 82 5.49 4.44 -10.54
CA LYS A 82 6.55 3.72 -11.22
C LYS A 82 6.35 2.20 -11.13
N HIS A 83 6.08 1.70 -9.94
CA HIS A 83 5.85 0.27 -9.71
C HIS A 83 4.70 -0.26 -10.56
N VAL A 84 3.57 0.43 -10.56
CA VAL A 84 2.38 0.01 -11.33
C VAL A 84 2.61 0.16 -12.83
N SER A 85 3.28 1.22 -13.28
CA SER A 85 3.59 1.43 -14.71
C SER A 85 4.51 0.34 -15.28
N GLU A 86 5.31 -0.27 -14.44
CA GLU A 86 6.19 -1.39 -14.81
C GLU A 86 5.48 -2.75 -14.76
N GLY A 87 4.15 -2.74 -14.58
CA GLY A 87 3.34 -3.95 -14.50
C GLY A 87 3.29 -4.58 -13.13
N GLY A 88 3.75 -3.88 -12.11
CA GLY A 88 3.76 -4.38 -10.74
C GLY A 88 2.37 -4.41 -10.10
N MET A 89 2.24 -5.23 -9.06
CA MET A 89 1.03 -5.38 -8.26
C MET A 89 1.26 -4.78 -6.87
N VAL A 90 0.25 -4.11 -6.34
CA VAL A 90 0.24 -3.63 -4.94
C VAL A 90 -0.60 -4.60 -4.11
N LEU A 91 -0.05 -5.01 -2.98
CA LEU A 91 -0.64 -5.99 -2.07
C LEU A 91 -0.80 -5.38 -0.69
N GLY A 92 -1.91 -5.65 -0.05
CA GLY A 92 -2.13 -5.24 1.34
C GLY A 92 -3.35 -5.87 1.95
N HIS A 93 -3.52 -5.69 3.26
CA HIS A 93 -4.69 -6.15 3.99
C HIS A 93 -5.64 -4.99 4.23
N ASN A 94 -6.87 -5.10 3.74
CA ASN A 94 -7.88 -4.04 3.75
C ASN A 94 -7.41 -2.76 3.02
N LEU A 95 -6.60 -2.96 1.99
CA LEU A 95 -5.89 -1.93 1.25
C LEU A 95 -6.83 -0.92 0.60
N LYS A 96 -7.90 -1.42 -0.03
CA LYS A 96 -8.87 -0.59 -0.77
C LYS A 96 -9.79 0.22 0.14
N ASN A 97 -10.03 -0.24 1.36
CA ASN A 97 -10.95 0.40 2.28
C ASN A 97 -10.25 1.23 3.36
N PHE A 98 -8.95 1.03 3.56
CA PHE A 98 -8.22 1.72 4.62
C PHE A 98 -6.98 2.43 4.09
N ASP A 99 -5.93 1.69 3.71
CA ASP A 99 -4.62 2.25 3.40
C ASP A 99 -4.65 3.24 2.23
N LEU A 100 -5.19 2.82 1.10
CA LEU A 100 -5.22 3.67 -0.09
C LEU A 100 -6.13 4.90 0.07
N PRO A 101 -7.35 4.79 0.63
CA PRO A 101 -8.15 5.97 0.90
C PRO A 101 -7.46 6.99 1.83
N ILE A 102 -6.75 6.53 2.85
CA ILE A 102 -6.04 7.42 3.77
C ILE A 102 -4.87 8.10 3.07
N ILE A 103 -4.09 7.36 2.30
CA ILE A 103 -2.99 7.95 1.53
C ILE A 103 -3.53 8.99 0.53
N ARG A 104 -4.62 8.68 -0.15
CA ARG A 104 -5.26 9.60 -1.07
C ARG A 104 -5.75 10.87 -0.37
N ASP A 105 -6.48 10.74 0.72
CA ASP A 105 -7.25 11.83 1.32
C ASP A 105 -6.47 12.56 2.41
N ALA A 106 -5.78 11.85 3.30
CA ALA A 106 -5.03 12.49 4.38
C ALA A 106 -3.66 13.00 3.94
N LEU A 107 -3.03 12.35 2.98
CA LEU A 107 -1.74 12.79 2.41
C LEU A 107 -1.90 13.55 1.10
N ASP A 108 -3.12 13.65 0.57
CA ASP A 108 -3.38 14.31 -0.71
C ASP A 108 -2.59 13.66 -1.87
N CYS A 109 -2.53 12.34 -1.87
CA CYS A 109 -1.81 11.55 -2.88
C CYS A 109 -2.78 10.96 -3.90
N TRP A 110 -2.98 11.64 -5.02
CA TRP A 110 -3.92 11.21 -6.07
C TRP A 110 -3.56 9.88 -6.71
N THR A 111 -2.27 9.53 -6.73
CA THR A 111 -1.81 8.23 -7.24
C THR A 111 -2.48 7.07 -6.50
N ALA A 112 -2.70 7.20 -5.21
CA ALA A 112 -3.40 6.16 -4.44
C ALA A 112 -4.84 5.97 -4.94
N GLY A 113 -5.52 7.05 -5.31
CA GLY A 113 -6.84 6.99 -5.93
C GLY A 113 -6.84 6.28 -7.27
N ASP A 114 -5.85 6.56 -8.11
CA ASP A 114 -5.69 5.90 -9.40
C ASP A 114 -5.45 4.40 -9.22
N ILE A 115 -4.66 4.01 -8.23
CA ILE A 115 -4.39 2.60 -7.92
C ILE A 115 -5.65 1.90 -7.45
N MET A 116 -6.48 2.55 -6.63
CA MET A 116 -7.75 1.97 -6.16
C MET A 116 -8.69 1.58 -7.29
N ALA A 117 -8.60 2.29 -8.42
CA ALA A 117 -9.42 2.02 -9.61
C ALA A 117 -8.86 0.89 -10.50
N LYS A 118 -7.68 0.36 -10.20
CA LYS A 118 -7.06 -0.71 -10.96
C LYS A 118 -7.75 -2.06 -10.71
N SER A 119 -7.56 -2.98 -11.65
CA SER A 119 -8.09 -4.33 -11.54
C SER A 119 -7.40 -5.12 -10.43
N GLU A 120 -8.00 -6.24 -10.03
CA GLU A 120 -7.42 -7.16 -9.05
C GLU A 120 -6.07 -7.74 -9.49
N GLU A 121 -5.78 -7.66 -10.77
CA GLU A 121 -4.46 -8.06 -11.29
C GLU A 121 -3.35 -7.11 -10.88
N GLN A 122 -3.69 -5.88 -10.51
CA GLN A 122 -2.73 -4.85 -10.10
C GLN A 122 -2.87 -4.44 -8.64
N VAL A 123 -4.00 -4.73 -8.00
CA VAL A 123 -4.24 -4.45 -6.59
C VAL A 123 -4.84 -5.70 -5.94
N PHE A 124 -4.11 -6.29 -5.01
CA PHE A 124 -4.54 -7.49 -4.32
C PHE A 124 -4.80 -7.19 -2.84
N ASP A 125 -6.06 -7.33 -2.44
CA ASP A 125 -6.48 -7.08 -1.06
C ASP A 125 -6.74 -8.42 -0.36
N THR A 126 -5.87 -8.77 0.59
CA THR A 126 -5.98 -10.03 1.32
C THR A 126 -7.22 -10.09 2.21
N SER A 127 -7.74 -8.96 2.67
CA SER A 127 -8.98 -8.91 3.43
C SER A 127 -10.17 -9.36 2.60
N ALA A 128 -10.25 -8.92 1.33
CA ALA A 128 -11.31 -9.34 0.41
C ALA A 128 -11.23 -10.84 0.11
N LEU A 129 -10.03 -11.36 -0.09
CA LEU A 129 -9.83 -12.80 -0.32
C LEU A 129 -10.29 -13.62 0.90
N LEU A 130 -9.84 -13.25 2.09
CA LEU A 130 -10.22 -13.96 3.31
C LEU A 130 -11.72 -13.90 3.56
N ARG A 131 -12.35 -12.77 3.32
CA ARG A 131 -13.80 -12.62 3.43
C ARG A 131 -14.53 -13.56 2.47
N SER A 132 -14.04 -13.73 1.25
CA SER A 132 -14.65 -14.64 0.27
C SER A 132 -14.55 -16.10 0.70
N ILE A 133 -13.52 -16.46 1.47
CA ILE A 133 -13.32 -17.82 1.96
C ILE A 133 -14.13 -18.09 3.23
N VAL A 134 -14.10 -17.19 4.21
CA VAL A 134 -14.71 -17.40 5.53
C VAL A 134 -16.09 -16.77 5.69
N GLY A 135 -16.52 -15.91 4.77
CA GLY A 135 -17.83 -15.28 4.78
C GLY A 135 -17.96 -14.05 5.67
N HIS A 136 -16.89 -13.61 6.32
CA HIS A 136 -16.88 -12.39 7.14
C HIS A 136 -15.50 -11.75 7.14
N ALA A 137 -15.42 -10.50 7.60
CA ALA A 137 -14.16 -9.78 7.69
C ALA A 137 -13.22 -10.43 8.71
N VAL A 138 -11.93 -10.50 8.36
CA VAL A 138 -10.88 -11.04 9.23
C VAL A 138 -9.87 -9.92 9.48
N PRO A 139 -9.70 -9.46 10.72
CA PRO A 139 -8.65 -8.49 11.05
C PRO A 139 -7.28 -9.15 11.02
N LEU A 140 -6.28 -8.33 10.83
CA LEU A 140 -4.90 -8.74 11.01
C LEU A 140 -4.55 -8.83 12.48
#